data_42a9f24f1a58105eec180ca4c5d19f55
#
_entry.id   42a9f24f1a58105eec180ca4c5d19f55
#
_cell.length_a   1.000
_cell.length_b   1.000
_cell.length_c   1.000
_cell.angle_alpha   90.00
_cell.angle_beta   90.00
_cell.angle_gamma   90.00
#
_symmetry.space_group_name_H-M   'P 1'
#
loop_
_entity.id
_entity.type
_entity.pdbx_description
1 polymer ?
#
loop_
_entity_poly.entity_id
_entity_poly.type
_entity_poly.pdbx_seq_one_letter_code
_entity_poly.pdbx_strand_id
1 'polypeptide(L)'
;MKFSFMSAAVTASVIWGASAGPLSETHAYSTVTAPVFDADEALDTMHDLSETIGPRETGTAKEKEAAEYISNRLRAQGASVKVQSFPLKKYFSGSVTAGDHEFPLRSADQSAVEKELKIEGGIFDGGCGSRNDVTGAKGKIAVIREGKIPVSQKIKHAEQAGAKAVIIYNQTTKPLAVRPHTDKGITIPAAGMKKEDGEALLQEKKAVIQFKNYKNRISQNIIGTRKAAQANSSDADIIYVTAHYDSVKGAPGADDNASGTSAVLEISKQLKHIPKDKEIRFILFGAEELWSAGSSYYVSTLTNNERKHSRANFNADMIATDWEEASQMCVTTPDGRENPSVRYAEKAAEKSRLVKPNLIQLGYSDHVSFYEAGIPSANWIWLSPDTQEPGPWYHTENDNMKHISKERLEKAGALVSAAVTEAMKE
;
A
#
# COMPACT_ATOMS: atom_id res chain seq x y z
N MET A 1 12.09 4.10 84.38
CA MET A 1 13.52 4.24 84.59
C MET A 1 14.04 4.95 83.33
N LYS A 2 14.26 6.29 83.35
CA LYS A 2 15.54 6.96 83.64
C LYS A 2 16.62 6.53 82.71
N PHE A 3 17.29 7.30 81.81
CA PHE A 3 17.81 8.69 81.84
C PHE A 3 18.14 9.04 80.35
N SER A 4 17.87 10.12 79.72
CA SER A 4 18.38 11.51 79.75
C SER A 4 19.91 11.69 79.75
N PHE A 5 20.42 12.42 78.74
CA PHE A 5 21.39 13.53 78.73
C PHE A 5 21.84 13.79 77.29
N MET A 6 21.52 14.86 76.59
CA MET A 6 22.07 16.25 76.61
C MET A 6 23.60 16.35 76.44
N SER A 7 24.08 16.98 75.39
CA SER A 7 24.92 18.16 75.30
C SER A 7 25.57 18.29 73.90
N ALA A 8 25.37 19.29 73.24
CA ALA A 8 25.81 20.68 73.18
C ALA A 8 26.87 20.91 72.03
N ALA A 9 26.55 21.89 71.30
CA ALA A 9 27.15 22.61 70.23
C ALA A 9 28.65 22.95 70.31
N VAL A 10 29.28 23.06 69.11
CA VAL A 10 30.23 24.14 68.73
C VAL A 10 30.17 24.44 67.24
N THR A 11 29.97 25.70 66.94
CA THR A 11 30.00 26.35 65.61
C THR A 11 31.43 26.54 65.14
N ALA A 12 31.64 26.34 63.84
CA ALA A 12 32.72 27.00 63.07
C ALA A 12 32.26 27.28 61.64
N SER A 13 32.08 28.55 61.34
CA SER A 13 31.82 29.09 60.03
C SER A 13 33.08 29.13 59.22
N VAL A 14 33.07 28.49 58.04
CA VAL A 14 34.08 28.78 57.00
C VAL A 14 33.33 29.08 55.71
N ILE A 15 33.37 30.35 55.33
CA ILE A 15 32.89 30.85 54.02
C ILE A 15 33.94 30.50 52.97
N TRP A 16 33.58 29.65 52.01
CA TRP A 16 34.32 29.57 50.75
C TRP A 16 33.33 29.82 49.61
N GLY A 17 33.64 30.88 48.88
CA GLY A 17 32.94 31.22 47.64
C GLY A 17 33.11 30.17 46.58
N ALA A 18 32.02 29.60 46.14
CA ALA A 18 32.00 28.76 44.93
C ALA A 18 31.48 29.62 43.76
N SER A 19 32.37 29.82 42.81
CA SER A 19 32.01 30.38 41.49
C SER A 19 30.97 29.50 40.82
N ALA A 20 29.83 30.10 40.47
CA ALA A 20 28.82 29.45 39.62
C ALA A 20 29.39 29.21 38.25
N GLY A 21 29.73 27.96 37.95
CA GLY A 21 29.93 27.50 36.56
C GLY A 21 28.60 27.48 35.83
N PRO A 22 28.61 27.56 34.48
CA PRO A 22 27.38 27.60 33.69
C PRO A 22 26.58 26.32 33.91
N LEU A 23 25.32 26.49 34.24
CA LEU A 23 24.35 25.40 34.26
C LEU A 23 24.31 24.78 32.88
N SER A 24 24.77 23.54 32.76
CA SER A 24 24.55 22.76 31.55
C SER A 24 23.04 22.63 31.37
N GLU A 25 22.50 23.24 30.32
CA GLU A 25 21.13 22.93 29.87
C GLU A 25 21.08 21.43 29.54
N THR A 26 20.57 20.65 30.47
CA THR A 26 20.13 19.30 30.18
C THR A 26 18.95 19.44 29.20
N HIS A 27 19.25 19.26 27.93
CA HIS A 27 18.20 19.07 26.93
C HIS A 27 17.40 17.85 27.37
N ALA A 28 16.21 18.10 27.92
CA ALA A 28 15.23 17.07 28.13
C ALA A 28 14.82 16.58 26.75
N TYR A 29 15.46 15.51 26.29
CA TYR A 29 14.93 14.73 25.17
C TYR A 29 13.57 14.21 25.64
N SER A 30 12.50 14.79 25.11
CA SER A 30 11.18 14.23 25.22
C SER A 30 11.27 12.80 24.66
N THR A 31 11.22 11.82 25.54
CA THR A 31 11.19 10.41 25.14
C THR A 31 9.89 10.19 24.42
N VAL A 32 9.96 10.08 23.08
CA VAL A 32 8.83 9.64 22.26
C VAL A 32 8.59 8.17 22.64
N THR A 33 7.66 7.93 23.55
CA THR A 33 7.17 6.57 23.82
C THR A 33 6.30 6.14 22.66
N ALA A 34 6.43 4.87 22.24
CA ALA A 34 5.51 4.33 21.24
C ALA A 34 4.09 4.39 21.83
N PRO A 35 3.16 5.05 21.13
CA PRO A 35 1.78 5.14 21.60
C PRO A 35 1.13 3.76 21.54
N VAL A 36 0.16 3.51 22.40
CA VAL A 36 -0.64 2.28 22.39
C VAL A 36 -1.61 2.37 21.19
N PHE A 37 -1.51 1.45 20.24
CA PHE A 37 -2.42 1.38 19.11
C PHE A 37 -3.84 1.02 19.61
N ASP A 38 -4.83 1.84 19.29
CA ASP A 38 -6.23 1.63 19.66
C ASP A 38 -6.96 0.85 18.56
N ALA A 39 -7.02 -0.47 18.73
CA ALA A 39 -7.66 -1.35 17.75
C ALA A 39 -9.20 -1.18 17.72
N ASP A 40 -9.84 -0.74 18.80
CA ASP A 40 -11.29 -0.51 18.81
C ASP A 40 -11.63 0.71 17.93
N GLU A 41 -10.92 1.82 18.08
CA GLU A 41 -11.12 2.98 17.20
C GLU A 41 -10.75 2.69 15.73
N ALA A 42 -9.73 1.85 15.50
CA ALA A 42 -9.39 1.42 14.16
C ALA A 42 -10.53 0.57 13.54
N LEU A 43 -11.15 -0.34 14.30
CA LEU A 43 -12.32 -1.12 13.86
C LEU A 43 -13.52 -0.23 13.54
N ASP A 44 -13.81 0.79 14.35
CA ASP A 44 -14.87 1.75 14.06
C ASP A 44 -14.62 2.47 12.72
N THR A 45 -13.38 2.87 12.47
CA THR A 45 -12.98 3.48 11.19
C THR A 45 -13.12 2.50 10.02
N MET A 46 -12.74 1.23 10.21
CA MET A 46 -12.94 0.18 9.19
C MET A 46 -14.41 -0.01 8.87
N HIS A 47 -15.27 -0.07 9.90
CA HIS A 47 -16.72 -0.18 9.74
C HIS A 47 -17.28 1.02 8.96
N ASP A 48 -16.88 2.23 9.30
CA ASP A 48 -17.32 3.43 8.58
C ASP A 48 -16.94 3.37 7.09
N LEU A 49 -15.72 2.96 6.78
CA LEU A 49 -15.23 2.87 5.40
C LEU A 49 -15.87 1.72 4.62
N SER A 50 -15.92 0.52 5.20
CA SER A 50 -16.32 -0.69 4.46
C SER A 50 -17.83 -0.94 4.46
N GLU A 51 -18.54 -0.60 5.55
CA GLU A 51 -19.97 -0.89 5.70
C GLU A 51 -20.84 0.37 5.49
N THR A 52 -20.49 1.50 6.12
CA THR A 52 -21.30 2.73 6.01
C THR A 52 -21.10 3.40 4.65
N ILE A 53 -19.86 3.61 4.22
CA ILE A 53 -19.55 4.12 2.88
C ILE A 53 -19.69 3.00 1.86
N GLY A 54 -19.13 1.82 2.15
CA GLY A 54 -19.20 0.63 1.31
C GLY A 54 -18.15 0.61 0.21
N PRO A 55 -18.36 -0.14 -0.89
CA PRO A 55 -17.38 -0.29 -1.97
C PRO A 55 -16.91 1.05 -2.53
N ARG A 56 -15.60 1.29 -2.39
CA ARG A 56 -14.94 2.57 -2.71
C ARG A 56 -14.21 2.51 -4.05
N GLU A 57 -14.91 1.96 -5.09
CA GLU A 57 -14.32 1.79 -6.43
C GLU A 57 -13.72 3.10 -6.93
N THR A 58 -12.49 3.02 -7.42
CA THR A 58 -11.72 4.14 -7.95
C THR A 58 -12.50 5.03 -8.92
N GLY A 59 -12.46 6.34 -8.73
CA GLY A 59 -13.12 7.33 -9.58
C GLY A 59 -14.63 7.37 -9.42
N THR A 60 -15.20 6.84 -8.32
CA THR A 60 -16.63 6.88 -8.02
C THR A 60 -16.96 7.92 -6.94
N ALA A 61 -18.27 8.18 -6.75
CA ALA A 61 -18.74 9.03 -5.67
C ALA A 61 -18.39 8.46 -4.29
N LYS A 62 -18.35 7.12 -4.14
CA LYS A 62 -18.02 6.45 -2.89
C LYS A 62 -16.52 6.58 -2.52
N GLU A 63 -15.64 6.50 -3.50
CA GLU A 63 -14.21 6.84 -3.28
C GLU A 63 -14.07 8.29 -2.81
N LYS A 64 -14.79 9.22 -3.43
CA LYS A 64 -14.77 10.63 -3.02
C LYS A 64 -15.33 10.84 -1.61
N GLU A 65 -16.42 10.17 -1.23
CA GLU A 65 -17.00 10.20 0.11
C GLU A 65 -15.98 9.71 1.16
N ALA A 66 -15.26 8.61 0.87
CA ALA A 66 -14.17 8.12 1.72
C ALA A 66 -13.02 9.13 1.83
N ALA A 67 -12.62 9.76 0.72
CA ALA A 67 -11.59 10.82 0.73
C ALA A 67 -11.98 12.02 1.61
N GLU A 68 -13.25 12.42 1.59
CA GLU A 68 -13.79 13.48 2.45
C GLU A 68 -13.79 13.06 3.93
N TYR A 69 -14.23 11.84 4.23
CA TYR A 69 -14.19 11.26 5.59
C TYR A 69 -12.76 11.27 6.14
N ILE A 70 -11.80 10.71 5.41
CA ILE A 70 -10.38 10.65 5.79
C ILE A 70 -9.79 12.06 6.00
N SER A 71 -10.08 12.96 5.07
CA SER A 71 -9.61 14.35 5.15
C SER A 71 -10.08 15.04 6.42
N ASN A 72 -11.35 14.82 6.80
CA ASN A 72 -11.93 15.40 8.01
C ASN A 72 -11.32 14.79 9.29
N ARG A 73 -11.08 13.48 9.31
CA ARG A 73 -10.39 12.81 10.43
C ARG A 73 -8.98 13.37 10.62
N LEU A 74 -8.17 13.46 9.57
CA LEU A 74 -6.80 14.00 9.65
C LEU A 74 -6.78 15.48 10.11
N ARG A 75 -7.72 16.31 9.63
CA ARG A 75 -7.84 17.71 10.10
C ARG A 75 -8.22 17.78 11.58
N ALA A 76 -9.19 16.99 12.01
CA ALA A 76 -9.61 16.93 13.42
C ALA A 76 -8.47 16.48 14.34
N GLN A 77 -7.56 15.66 13.81
CA GLN A 77 -6.36 15.23 14.52
C GLN A 77 -5.23 16.27 14.50
N GLY A 78 -5.40 17.41 13.81
CA GLY A 78 -4.43 18.51 13.76
C GLY A 78 -3.36 18.39 12.67
N ALA A 79 -3.55 17.53 11.66
CA ALA A 79 -2.68 17.51 10.49
C ALA A 79 -3.06 18.62 9.49
N SER A 80 -2.06 19.19 8.80
CA SER A 80 -2.30 20.00 7.61
C SER A 80 -2.66 19.09 6.45
N VAL A 81 -3.87 19.21 5.89
CA VAL A 81 -4.37 18.28 4.87
C VAL A 81 -4.41 18.91 3.49
N LYS A 82 -3.74 18.25 2.55
CA LYS A 82 -3.82 18.54 1.11
C LYS A 82 -4.54 17.38 0.41
N VAL A 83 -5.56 17.69 -0.38
CA VAL A 83 -6.16 16.74 -1.32
C VAL A 83 -5.49 16.91 -2.67
N GLN A 84 -4.84 15.86 -3.16
CA GLN A 84 -4.14 15.85 -4.43
C GLN A 84 -4.96 15.09 -5.46
N SER A 85 -5.75 15.79 -6.26
CA SER A 85 -6.52 15.18 -7.34
C SER A 85 -5.64 14.86 -8.54
N PHE A 86 -5.88 13.74 -9.19
CA PHE A 86 -5.16 13.33 -10.40
C PHE A 86 -6.06 12.60 -11.39
N PRO A 87 -5.81 12.76 -12.70
CA PRO A 87 -6.63 12.14 -13.74
C PRO A 87 -6.22 10.68 -13.98
N LEU A 88 -7.21 9.84 -14.22
CA LEU A 88 -7.03 8.40 -14.52
C LEU A 88 -6.98 8.13 -16.03
N LYS A 89 -6.40 9.02 -16.81
CA LYS A 89 -6.43 8.99 -18.30
C LYS A 89 -5.86 7.74 -18.96
N LYS A 90 -5.00 7.01 -18.23
CA LYS A 90 -4.25 5.86 -18.76
C LYS A 90 -4.64 4.53 -18.12
N TYR A 91 -5.68 4.50 -17.28
CA TYR A 91 -5.99 3.31 -16.50
C TYR A 91 -7.22 2.59 -17.04
N PHE A 92 -7.18 1.28 -16.96
CA PHE A 92 -8.20 0.37 -17.46
C PHE A 92 -8.39 -0.79 -16.50
N SER A 93 -9.62 -1.19 -16.31
CA SER A 93 -9.94 -2.52 -15.79
C SER A 93 -10.59 -3.34 -16.89
N GLY A 94 -10.57 -4.65 -16.77
CA GLY A 94 -11.23 -5.52 -17.72
C GLY A 94 -11.67 -6.82 -17.08
N SER A 95 -12.61 -7.47 -17.77
CA SER A 95 -12.98 -8.85 -17.48
C SER A 95 -13.10 -9.65 -18.79
N VAL A 96 -12.98 -10.95 -18.68
CA VAL A 96 -13.32 -11.88 -19.76
C VAL A 96 -14.38 -12.84 -19.25
N THR A 97 -15.48 -12.91 -19.98
CA THR A 97 -16.57 -13.86 -19.73
C THR A 97 -16.45 -15.00 -20.71
N ALA A 98 -16.45 -16.24 -20.23
CA ALA A 98 -16.44 -17.45 -21.03
C ALA A 98 -17.30 -18.53 -20.35
N GLY A 99 -18.28 -19.09 -21.06
CA GLY A 99 -19.32 -19.89 -20.43
C GLY A 99 -20.06 -19.11 -19.34
N ASP A 100 -20.20 -19.71 -18.16
CA ASP A 100 -20.84 -19.09 -17.00
C ASP A 100 -19.83 -18.41 -16.06
N HIS A 101 -18.56 -18.30 -16.47
CA HIS A 101 -17.48 -17.74 -15.66
C HIS A 101 -17.07 -16.35 -16.12
N GLU A 102 -16.82 -15.46 -15.17
CA GLU A 102 -16.18 -14.16 -15.41
C GLU A 102 -14.83 -14.14 -14.69
N PHE A 103 -13.77 -13.84 -15.44
CA PHE A 103 -12.40 -13.75 -14.91
C PHE A 103 -11.92 -12.30 -14.96
N PRO A 104 -11.31 -11.78 -13.89
CA PRO A 104 -10.74 -10.45 -13.90
C PRO A 104 -9.52 -10.37 -14.81
N LEU A 105 -9.45 -9.31 -15.60
CA LEU A 105 -8.30 -8.97 -16.42
C LEU A 105 -7.54 -7.80 -15.86
N ARG A 106 -6.23 -7.90 -15.81
CA ARG A 106 -5.37 -6.83 -15.34
C ARG A 106 -4.57 -6.24 -16.49
N SER A 107 -4.79 -4.98 -16.77
CA SER A 107 -4.06 -4.24 -17.79
C SER A 107 -3.74 -2.84 -17.28
N ALA A 108 -2.46 -2.48 -17.35
CA ALA A 108 -2.02 -1.13 -17.12
C ALA A 108 -1.75 -0.47 -18.48
N ASP A 109 -2.25 0.76 -18.66
CA ASP A 109 -1.99 1.65 -19.79
C ASP A 109 -2.27 1.05 -21.19
N GLN A 110 -3.46 1.24 -21.71
CA GLN A 110 -3.87 0.80 -23.05
C GLN A 110 -4.05 2.02 -23.96
N SER A 111 -3.00 2.35 -24.70
CA SER A 111 -3.11 3.36 -25.75
C SER A 111 -4.07 2.95 -26.88
N ALA A 112 -4.31 1.65 -27.02
CA ALA A 112 -5.23 1.09 -28.04
C ALA A 112 -6.71 1.11 -27.63
N VAL A 113 -7.03 1.38 -26.35
CA VAL A 113 -8.43 1.38 -25.86
C VAL A 113 -8.84 2.78 -25.46
N GLU A 114 -9.33 3.57 -26.40
CA GLU A 114 -9.79 4.94 -26.11
C GLU A 114 -11.21 5.02 -25.51
N LYS A 115 -12.00 3.95 -25.58
CA LYS A 115 -13.38 3.85 -25.11
C LYS A 115 -13.62 2.50 -24.44
N GLU A 116 -14.77 2.33 -23.80
CA GLU A 116 -15.24 1.00 -23.41
C GLU A 116 -15.26 0.11 -24.65
N LEU A 117 -14.56 -1.02 -24.56
CA LEU A 117 -14.37 -1.92 -25.67
C LEU A 117 -14.87 -3.31 -25.30
N LYS A 118 -15.75 -3.85 -26.13
CA LYS A 118 -16.22 -5.23 -26.05
C LYS A 118 -15.65 -6.00 -27.23
N ILE A 119 -14.91 -7.09 -26.96
CA ILE A 119 -14.31 -7.95 -27.99
C ILE A 119 -14.87 -9.36 -27.81
N GLU A 120 -15.57 -9.85 -28.81
CA GLU A 120 -16.01 -11.23 -28.87
C GLU A 120 -15.15 -12.02 -29.85
N GLY A 121 -14.75 -13.23 -29.46
CA GLY A 121 -13.94 -14.08 -30.33
C GLY A 121 -13.82 -15.52 -29.85
N GLY A 122 -13.41 -16.39 -30.77
CA GLY A 122 -12.95 -17.73 -30.40
C GLY A 122 -11.64 -17.64 -29.62
N ILE A 123 -11.46 -18.53 -28.66
CA ILE A 123 -10.21 -18.66 -27.91
C ILE A 123 -9.18 -19.42 -28.76
N PHE A 124 -7.95 -18.98 -28.67
CA PHE A 124 -6.81 -19.61 -29.33
C PHE A 124 -5.67 -19.80 -28.36
N ASP A 125 -5.24 -21.03 -28.13
CA ASP A 125 -4.04 -21.32 -27.36
C ASP A 125 -2.80 -20.88 -28.12
N GLY A 126 -2.21 -19.78 -27.66
CA GLY A 126 -0.99 -19.21 -28.24
C GLY A 126 0.30 -19.72 -27.58
N GLY A 127 0.23 -20.81 -26.82
CA GLY A 127 1.39 -21.46 -26.20
C GLY A 127 2.27 -20.50 -25.41
N CYS A 128 3.56 -20.41 -25.77
CA CYS A 128 4.50 -19.45 -25.18
C CYS A 128 4.58 -18.12 -25.91
N GLY A 129 3.77 -17.88 -26.93
CA GLY A 129 3.74 -16.64 -27.70
C GLY A 129 4.89 -16.42 -28.65
N SER A 130 5.55 -17.52 -29.12
CA SER A 130 6.47 -17.43 -30.23
C SER A 130 5.72 -17.15 -31.53
N ARG A 131 6.41 -16.74 -32.60
CA ARG A 131 5.79 -16.51 -33.92
C ARG A 131 5.06 -17.76 -34.43
N ASN A 132 5.65 -18.93 -34.18
CA ASN A 132 5.06 -20.20 -34.61
C ASN A 132 3.83 -20.57 -33.78
N ASP A 133 3.84 -20.29 -32.49
CA ASP A 133 2.74 -20.63 -31.60
C ASP A 133 1.46 -19.86 -31.94
N VAL A 134 1.57 -18.63 -32.44
CA VAL A 134 0.41 -17.73 -32.66
C VAL A 134 -0.10 -17.71 -34.10
N THR A 135 0.40 -18.53 -35.03
CA THR A 135 0.04 -18.51 -36.46
C THR A 135 -1.46 -18.68 -36.73
N GLY A 136 -2.19 -19.39 -35.86
CA GLY A 136 -3.64 -19.62 -35.95
C GLY A 136 -4.51 -18.59 -35.24
N ALA A 137 -3.95 -17.53 -34.72
CA ALA A 137 -4.65 -16.55 -33.88
C ALA A 137 -5.52 -15.55 -34.64
N LYS A 138 -5.48 -15.55 -35.99
CA LYS A 138 -6.23 -14.60 -36.84
C LYS A 138 -7.72 -14.55 -36.45
N GLY A 139 -8.18 -13.37 -36.10
CA GLY A 139 -9.58 -13.11 -35.75
C GLY A 139 -10.04 -13.68 -34.39
N LYS A 140 -9.13 -14.20 -33.59
CA LYS A 140 -9.39 -14.83 -32.30
C LYS A 140 -8.78 -14.05 -31.16
N ILE A 141 -9.12 -14.43 -29.93
CA ILE A 141 -8.48 -13.99 -28.70
C ILE A 141 -7.34 -14.98 -28.42
N ALA A 142 -6.10 -14.49 -28.46
CA ALA A 142 -4.93 -15.31 -28.17
C ALA A 142 -4.69 -15.37 -26.66
N VAL A 143 -4.72 -16.55 -26.07
CA VAL A 143 -4.39 -16.80 -24.67
C VAL A 143 -2.99 -17.41 -24.63
N ILE A 144 -2.06 -16.71 -23.97
CA ILE A 144 -0.63 -16.99 -24.06
C ILE A 144 -0.07 -17.14 -22.65
N ARG A 145 0.74 -18.18 -22.42
CA ARG A 145 1.43 -18.39 -21.16
C ARG A 145 2.61 -17.41 -21.02
N GLU A 146 2.74 -16.80 -19.85
CA GLU A 146 3.92 -16.02 -19.44
C GLU A 146 5.19 -16.90 -19.51
N GLY A 147 6.39 -16.34 -19.61
CA GLY A 147 7.66 -17.07 -19.58
C GLY A 147 8.77 -16.41 -20.40
N LYS A 148 9.67 -17.20 -20.98
CA LYS A 148 10.97 -16.78 -21.54
C LYS A 148 10.93 -15.66 -22.58
N ILE A 149 9.83 -15.50 -23.33
CA ILE A 149 9.69 -14.42 -24.32
C ILE A 149 9.13 -13.19 -23.62
N PRO A 150 9.72 -11.99 -23.79
CA PRO A 150 9.18 -10.76 -23.24
C PRO A 150 7.70 -10.53 -23.62
N VAL A 151 6.89 -10.04 -22.67
CA VAL A 151 5.45 -9.81 -22.81
C VAL A 151 5.13 -8.97 -24.04
N SER A 152 5.86 -7.87 -24.26
CA SER A 152 5.69 -7.02 -25.43
C SER A 152 5.93 -7.75 -26.78
N GLN A 153 6.89 -8.65 -26.83
CA GLN A 153 7.14 -9.46 -28.02
C GLN A 153 6.02 -10.47 -28.27
N LYS A 154 5.48 -11.11 -27.22
CA LYS A 154 4.33 -12.02 -27.34
C LYS A 154 3.12 -11.30 -27.94
N ILE A 155 2.81 -10.09 -27.41
CA ILE A 155 1.71 -9.27 -27.91
C ILE A 155 1.93 -8.92 -29.38
N LYS A 156 3.14 -8.48 -29.74
CA LYS A 156 3.48 -8.12 -31.13
C LYS A 156 3.39 -9.31 -32.09
N HIS A 157 3.80 -10.49 -31.65
CA HIS A 157 3.67 -11.70 -32.48
C HIS A 157 2.21 -12.05 -32.75
N ALA A 158 1.35 -12.00 -31.71
CA ALA A 158 -0.07 -12.25 -31.81
C ALA A 158 -0.78 -11.19 -32.66
N GLU A 159 -0.40 -9.91 -32.54
CA GLU A 159 -0.88 -8.82 -33.39
C GLU A 159 -0.54 -9.04 -34.85
N GLN A 160 0.72 -9.37 -35.15
CA GLN A 160 1.17 -9.69 -36.51
C GLN A 160 0.45 -10.92 -37.09
N ALA A 161 0.06 -11.87 -36.26
CA ALA A 161 -0.75 -13.01 -36.64
C ALA A 161 -2.25 -12.67 -36.82
N GLY A 162 -2.67 -11.43 -36.52
CA GLY A 162 -4.04 -10.95 -36.70
C GLY A 162 -4.99 -11.31 -35.57
N ALA A 163 -4.50 -11.53 -34.39
CA ALA A 163 -5.34 -11.68 -33.18
C ALA A 163 -6.18 -10.43 -32.90
N LYS A 164 -7.39 -10.60 -32.37
CA LYS A 164 -8.25 -9.47 -31.96
C LYS A 164 -7.83 -8.87 -30.62
N ALA A 165 -7.33 -9.69 -29.70
CA ALA A 165 -6.83 -9.34 -28.39
C ALA A 165 -5.86 -10.41 -27.89
N VAL A 166 -5.08 -10.06 -26.88
CA VAL A 166 -4.14 -10.96 -26.20
C VAL A 166 -4.45 -11.02 -24.72
N ILE A 167 -4.55 -12.21 -24.18
CA ILE A 167 -4.58 -12.47 -22.75
C ILE A 167 -3.32 -13.24 -22.39
N ILE A 168 -2.52 -12.72 -21.44
CA ILE A 168 -1.32 -13.41 -20.96
C ILE A 168 -1.57 -13.89 -19.55
N TYR A 169 -1.52 -15.18 -19.30
CA TYR A 169 -1.64 -15.74 -17.97
C TYR A 169 -0.29 -16.07 -17.34
N ASN A 170 -0.21 -15.84 -16.04
CA ASN A 170 1.00 -16.10 -15.25
C ASN A 170 1.31 -17.60 -15.16
N GLN A 171 2.48 -17.94 -14.65
CA GLN A 171 2.86 -19.30 -14.29
C GLN A 171 2.63 -19.60 -12.80
N THR A 172 2.15 -18.61 -12.06
CA THR A 172 1.85 -18.67 -10.63
C THR A 172 0.40 -18.26 -10.37
N THR A 173 -0.08 -18.49 -9.15
CA THR A 173 -1.39 -18.05 -8.68
C THR A 173 -1.56 -16.54 -8.69
N LYS A 174 -0.45 -15.78 -8.75
CA LYS A 174 -0.48 -14.32 -8.76
C LYS A 174 -0.96 -13.78 -10.11
N PRO A 175 -1.82 -12.74 -10.12
CA PRO A 175 -2.21 -12.07 -11.36
C PRO A 175 -1.01 -11.47 -12.07
N LEU A 176 -0.99 -11.54 -13.39
CA LEU A 176 0.04 -10.90 -14.21
C LEU A 176 -0.38 -9.51 -14.62
N ALA A 177 0.44 -8.52 -14.28
CA ALA A 177 0.30 -7.17 -14.81
C ALA A 177 0.88 -7.05 -16.21
N VAL A 178 0.03 -6.90 -17.21
CA VAL A 178 0.47 -6.62 -18.57
C VAL A 178 0.58 -5.12 -18.79
N ARG A 179 1.82 -4.64 -19.06
CA ARG A 179 2.09 -3.24 -19.45
C ARG A 179 2.47 -3.21 -20.93
N PRO A 180 1.55 -2.93 -21.86
CA PRO A 180 1.84 -3.01 -23.29
C PRO A 180 2.70 -1.88 -23.86
N HIS A 181 3.04 -0.83 -23.11
CA HIS A 181 3.49 0.45 -23.63
C HIS A 181 4.94 0.67 -23.88
N THR A 182 5.81 -0.19 -23.42
CA THR A 182 7.25 0.02 -23.62
C THR A 182 7.66 -0.02 -25.08
N ASP A 183 6.82 -0.59 -25.95
CA ASP A 183 7.10 -0.68 -27.39
C ASP A 183 6.09 0.13 -28.21
N LYS A 184 6.57 1.20 -28.84
CA LYS A 184 5.82 1.94 -29.86
C LYS A 184 5.35 0.98 -30.96
N GLY A 185 4.05 0.90 -31.20
CA GLY A 185 3.48 0.16 -32.33
C GLY A 185 2.61 -1.04 -31.99
N ILE A 186 2.29 -1.31 -30.72
CA ILE A 186 1.25 -2.27 -30.35
C ILE A 186 -0.10 -1.57 -30.40
N THR A 187 -1.05 -2.14 -31.16
CA THR A 187 -2.38 -1.55 -31.38
C THR A 187 -3.53 -2.43 -30.90
N ILE A 188 -3.26 -3.71 -30.58
CA ILE A 188 -4.31 -4.61 -30.09
C ILE A 188 -4.41 -4.57 -28.55
N PRO A 189 -5.61 -4.72 -27.99
CA PRO A 189 -5.80 -4.82 -26.55
C PRO A 189 -5.10 -6.05 -25.98
N ALA A 190 -4.42 -5.86 -24.85
CA ALA A 190 -3.76 -6.94 -24.15
C ALA A 190 -3.98 -6.82 -22.63
N ALA A 191 -4.15 -7.96 -21.97
CA ALA A 191 -4.37 -8.01 -20.52
C ALA A 191 -3.72 -9.24 -19.90
N GLY A 192 -3.52 -9.22 -18.60
CA GLY A 192 -3.00 -10.34 -17.85
C GLY A 192 -4.02 -10.95 -16.90
N MET A 193 -3.77 -12.21 -16.50
CA MET A 193 -4.54 -12.93 -15.49
C MET A 193 -3.65 -13.91 -14.71
N LYS A 194 -4.18 -14.51 -13.65
CA LYS A 194 -3.47 -15.57 -12.92
C LYS A 194 -3.48 -16.88 -13.71
N LYS A 195 -2.68 -17.84 -13.24
CA LYS A 195 -2.51 -19.14 -13.92
C LYS A 195 -3.81 -19.91 -14.07
N GLU A 196 -4.52 -20.10 -12.96
CA GLU A 196 -5.74 -20.91 -12.89
C GLU A 196 -6.81 -20.37 -13.84
N ASP A 197 -6.99 -19.03 -13.88
CA ASP A 197 -7.95 -18.38 -14.76
C ASP A 197 -7.57 -18.56 -16.23
N GLY A 198 -6.27 -18.49 -16.57
CA GLY A 198 -5.79 -18.71 -17.92
C GLY A 198 -5.96 -20.15 -18.37
N GLU A 199 -5.67 -21.12 -17.51
CA GLU A 199 -5.85 -22.53 -17.77
C GLU A 199 -7.35 -22.90 -17.91
N ALA A 200 -8.21 -22.32 -17.06
CA ALA A 200 -9.67 -22.47 -17.16
C ALA A 200 -10.20 -21.86 -18.46
N LEU A 201 -9.74 -20.65 -18.81
CA LEU A 201 -10.17 -19.97 -20.03
C LEU A 201 -9.80 -20.78 -21.30
N LEU A 202 -8.68 -21.49 -21.30
CA LEU A 202 -8.27 -22.35 -22.43
C LEU A 202 -9.18 -23.56 -22.64
N GLN A 203 -10.02 -23.95 -21.66
CA GLN A 203 -11.02 -25.01 -21.82
C GLN A 203 -12.27 -24.52 -22.56
N GLU A 204 -12.42 -23.21 -22.70
CA GLU A 204 -13.57 -22.59 -23.33
C GLU A 204 -13.35 -22.37 -24.84
N LYS A 205 -14.44 -22.33 -25.61
CA LYS A 205 -14.37 -22.17 -27.08
C LYS A 205 -14.45 -20.72 -27.53
N LYS A 206 -15.15 -19.90 -26.74
CA LYS A 206 -15.42 -18.48 -27.04
C LYS A 206 -15.35 -17.66 -25.76
N ALA A 207 -14.98 -16.40 -25.92
CA ALA A 207 -14.98 -15.45 -24.82
C ALA A 207 -15.42 -14.07 -25.28
N VAL A 208 -15.86 -13.28 -24.30
CA VAL A 208 -16.15 -11.86 -24.45
C VAL A 208 -15.24 -11.11 -23.47
N ILE A 209 -14.35 -10.30 -24.02
CA ILE A 209 -13.53 -9.37 -23.24
C ILE A 209 -14.28 -8.03 -23.15
N GLN A 210 -14.35 -7.47 -21.94
CA GLN A 210 -14.82 -6.12 -21.70
C GLN A 210 -13.71 -5.31 -21.05
N PHE A 211 -13.36 -4.16 -21.64
CA PHE A 211 -12.46 -3.18 -21.04
C PHE A 211 -13.25 -1.94 -20.65
N LYS A 212 -13.06 -1.50 -19.40
CA LYS A 212 -13.61 -0.27 -18.85
C LYS A 212 -12.51 0.78 -18.80
N ASN A 213 -12.76 1.93 -19.39
CA ASN A 213 -11.82 3.05 -19.45
C ASN A 213 -12.12 4.06 -18.35
N TYR A 214 -11.10 4.51 -17.65
CA TYR A 214 -11.18 5.52 -16.60
C TYR A 214 -10.80 6.93 -17.09
N LYS A 215 -10.70 7.16 -18.41
CA LYS A 215 -10.19 8.40 -19.04
C LYS A 215 -10.82 9.69 -18.50
N ASN A 216 -12.08 9.68 -18.13
CA ASN A 216 -12.82 10.84 -17.62
C ASN A 216 -12.99 10.82 -16.10
N ARG A 217 -12.31 9.91 -15.40
CA ARG A 217 -12.38 9.82 -13.94
C ARG A 217 -11.18 10.49 -13.30
N ILE A 218 -11.39 10.95 -12.09
CA ILE A 218 -10.40 11.59 -11.24
C ILE A 218 -10.39 10.83 -9.93
N SER A 219 -9.22 10.50 -9.45
CA SER A 219 -9.00 9.99 -8.09
C SER A 219 -8.23 11.03 -7.27
N GLN A 220 -8.01 10.76 -5.98
CA GLN A 220 -7.45 11.72 -5.04
C GLN A 220 -6.54 11.01 -4.05
N ASN A 221 -5.38 11.60 -3.79
CA ASN A 221 -4.56 11.24 -2.64
C ASN A 221 -4.85 12.23 -1.50
N ILE A 222 -4.96 11.73 -0.28
CA ILE A 222 -5.16 12.53 0.92
C ILE A 222 -3.86 12.57 1.69
N ILE A 223 -3.26 13.76 1.80
CA ILE A 223 -1.93 13.97 2.38
C ILE A 223 -2.09 14.79 3.65
N GLY A 224 -1.98 14.15 4.80
CA GLY A 224 -1.91 14.80 6.10
C GLY A 224 -0.45 15.01 6.51
N THR A 225 -0.04 16.25 6.71
CA THR A 225 1.35 16.58 7.06
C THR A 225 1.45 17.15 8.46
N ARG A 226 2.44 16.70 9.21
CA ARG A 226 2.89 17.33 10.45
C ARG A 226 4.39 17.57 10.43
N LYS A 227 4.78 18.71 10.94
CA LYS A 227 6.17 19.11 11.16
C LYS A 227 6.29 19.97 12.40
N ALA A 228 7.46 20.02 12.98
CA ALA A 228 7.70 20.93 14.10
C ALA A 228 7.55 22.39 13.66
N ALA A 229 6.95 23.22 14.51
CA ALA A 229 6.67 24.63 14.22
C ALA A 229 7.93 25.45 13.91
N GLN A 230 9.11 25.00 14.36
CA GLN A 230 10.40 25.67 14.18
C GLN A 230 11.30 25.00 13.12
N ALA A 231 10.81 23.97 12.42
CA ALA A 231 11.59 23.34 11.37
C ALA A 231 11.78 24.31 10.20
N ASN A 232 13.04 24.62 9.85
CA ASN A 232 13.36 25.13 8.53
C ASN A 232 12.96 24.04 7.54
N SER A 233 11.85 24.25 6.86
CA SER A 233 11.09 23.22 6.16
C SER A 233 11.80 22.58 4.97
N SER A 234 12.97 23.10 4.57
CA SER A 234 13.71 22.58 3.42
C SER A 234 14.57 21.35 3.73
N ASP A 235 14.98 21.14 5.00
CA ASP A 235 16.02 20.18 5.36
C ASP A 235 15.54 19.13 6.37
N ALA A 236 14.23 19.12 6.70
CA ALA A 236 13.64 18.13 7.59
C ALA A 236 13.59 16.74 6.90
N ASP A 237 13.97 15.71 7.64
CA ASP A 237 13.79 14.34 7.19
C ASP A 237 12.31 13.97 7.13
N ILE A 238 11.90 13.34 6.05
CA ILE A 238 10.51 13.01 5.77
C ILE A 238 10.28 11.51 6.03
N ILE A 239 9.35 11.23 6.90
CA ILE A 239 8.84 9.88 7.18
C ILE A 239 7.43 9.77 6.63
N TYR A 240 7.11 8.67 5.97
CA TYR A 240 5.80 8.42 5.40
C TYR A 240 5.12 7.25 6.11
N VAL A 241 3.82 7.39 6.36
CA VAL A 241 2.93 6.32 6.81
C VAL A 241 1.78 6.26 5.82
N THR A 242 1.65 5.15 5.11
CA THR A 242 0.80 5.09 3.93
C THR A 242 -0.12 3.88 3.92
N ALA A 243 -1.25 4.01 3.25
CA ALA A 243 -2.19 2.96 2.88
C ALA A 243 -3.01 3.45 1.69
N HIS A 244 -3.71 2.57 0.98
CA HIS A 244 -4.75 3.00 0.06
C HIS A 244 -6.12 2.91 0.71
N TYR A 245 -7.09 3.66 0.16
CA TYR A 245 -8.45 3.69 0.70
C TYR A 245 -9.53 3.29 -0.31
N ASP A 246 -9.17 3.17 -1.59
CA ASP A 246 -10.07 2.60 -2.60
C ASP A 246 -10.17 1.07 -2.45
N SER A 247 -11.18 0.48 -3.04
CA SER A 247 -11.37 -0.97 -3.10
C SER A 247 -11.82 -1.40 -4.50
N VAL A 248 -11.68 -2.67 -4.83
CA VAL A 248 -12.19 -3.19 -6.10
C VAL A 248 -13.70 -3.08 -6.19
N LYS A 249 -14.22 -3.10 -7.41
CA LYS A 249 -15.66 -3.00 -7.67
C LYS A 249 -16.43 -4.09 -6.92
N GLY A 250 -17.40 -3.67 -6.10
CA GLY A 250 -18.32 -4.57 -5.38
C GLY A 250 -17.78 -5.15 -4.08
N ALA A 251 -16.48 -5.02 -3.78
CA ALA A 251 -15.91 -5.43 -2.52
C ALA A 251 -16.05 -4.30 -1.48
N PRO A 252 -16.56 -4.57 -0.28
CA PRO A 252 -16.54 -3.61 0.83
C PRO A 252 -15.13 -3.18 1.20
N GLY A 253 -14.12 -4.03 0.98
CA GLY A 253 -12.71 -3.70 1.20
C GLY A 253 -12.40 -3.45 2.67
N ALA A 254 -12.85 -4.35 3.56
CA ALA A 254 -12.62 -4.20 5.00
C ALA A 254 -11.16 -4.48 5.34
N ASP A 255 -10.61 -5.60 4.86
CA ASP A 255 -9.19 -5.87 4.99
C ASP A 255 -8.40 -5.13 3.90
N ASP A 256 -8.91 -5.09 2.68
CA ASP A 256 -8.30 -4.48 1.49
C ASP A 256 -9.03 -3.19 1.06
N ASN A 257 -8.71 -1.96 1.54
CA ASN A 257 -7.69 -1.71 2.54
C ASN A 257 -8.21 -0.68 3.57
N ALA A 258 -9.43 -0.91 4.12
CA ALA A 258 -9.86 -0.11 5.27
C ALA A 258 -9.00 -0.42 6.51
N SER A 259 -8.40 -1.63 6.60
CA SER A 259 -7.50 -2.01 7.68
C SER A 259 -6.26 -1.12 7.74
N GLY A 260 -5.52 -1.00 6.66
CA GLY A 260 -4.36 -0.13 6.57
C GLY A 260 -4.73 1.36 6.71
N THR A 261 -5.82 1.78 6.07
CA THR A 261 -6.32 3.17 6.19
C THR A 261 -6.62 3.53 7.64
N SER A 262 -7.30 2.65 8.39
CA SER A 262 -7.62 2.87 9.80
C SER A 262 -6.35 2.95 10.66
N ALA A 263 -5.36 2.11 10.38
CA ALA A 263 -4.08 2.14 11.07
C ALA A 263 -3.33 3.46 10.85
N VAL A 264 -3.28 3.96 9.62
CA VAL A 264 -2.66 5.26 9.33
C VAL A 264 -3.36 6.40 10.08
N LEU A 265 -4.70 6.38 10.14
CA LEU A 265 -5.47 7.39 10.88
C LEU A 265 -5.23 7.30 12.39
N GLU A 266 -5.17 6.08 12.95
CA GLU A 266 -4.91 5.91 14.38
C GLU A 266 -3.46 6.32 14.74
N ILE A 267 -2.47 5.96 13.93
CA ILE A 267 -1.08 6.41 14.11
C ILE A 267 -0.99 7.95 14.01
N SER A 268 -1.74 8.55 13.08
CA SER A 268 -1.82 10.01 12.98
C SER A 268 -2.38 10.65 14.25
N LYS A 269 -3.44 10.09 14.83
CA LYS A 269 -4.03 10.57 16.10
C LYS A 269 -3.01 10.55 17.25
N GLN A 270 -2.18 9.55 17.29
CA GLN A 270 -1.22 9.32 18.37
C GLN A 270 0.04 10.18 18.26
N LEU A 271 0.59 10.36 17.07
CA LEU A 271 1.83 11.10 16.84
C LEU A 271 1.61 12.61 16.76
N LYS A 272 1.29 13.23 17.91
CA LYS A 272 1.05 14.69 18.00
C LYS A 272 2.32 15.54 18.07
N HIS A 273 3.39 14.97 18.60
CA HIS A 273 4.67 15.66 18.80
C HIS A 273 5.71 15.17 17.79
N ILE A 274 6.15 16.07 16.95
CA ILE A 274 7.12 15.80 15.89
C ILE A 274 8.47 16.44 16.28
N PRO A 275 9.60 15.72 16.22
CA PRO A 275 10.94 16.27 16.44
C PRO A 275 11.23 17.43 15.49
N LYS A 276 12.10 18.36 15.92
CA LYS A 276 12.35 19.63 15.21
C LYS A 276 12.94 19.46 13.80
N ASP A 277 13.62 18.35 13.57
CA ASP A 277 14.29 17.99 12.33
C ASP A 277 13.49 17.02 11.45
N LYS A 278 12.24 16.72 11.82
CA LYS A 278 11.39 15.74 11.14
C LYS A 278 10.11 16.35 10.58
N GLU A 279 9.64 15.75 9.49
CA GLU A 279 8.32 15.90 8.93
C GLU A 279 7.70 14.49 8.80
N ILE A 280 6.44 14.33 9.17
CA ILE A 280 5.70 13.09 8.92
C ILE A 280 4.53 13.36 7.97
N ARG A 281 4.38 12.48 6.98
CA ARG A 281 3.29 12.51 6.02
C ARG A 281 2.45 11.23 6.15
N PHE A 282 1.21 11.41 6.54
CA PHE A 282 0.17 10.37 6.53
C PHE A 282 -0.54 10.46 5.19
N ILE A 283 -0.39 9.43 4.35
CA ILE A 283 -0.93 9.50 2.99
C ILE A 283 -1.86 8.32 2.74
N LEU A 284 -3.10 8.64 2.41
CA LEU A 284 -4.09 7.67 1.97
C LEU A 284 -4.23 7.83 0.46
N PHE A 285 -3.82 6.79 -0.28
CA PHE A 285 -3.83 6.80 -1.73
C PHE A 285 -5.18 6.35 -2.27
N GLY A 286 -5.67 7.03 -3.30
CA GLY A 286 -6.73 6.50 -4.15
C GLY A 286 -6.13 5.79 -5.35
N ALA A 287 -6.94 4.96 -5.99
CA ALA A 287 -6.57 4.24 -7.20
C ALA A 287 -5.33 3.32 -7.05
N GLU A 288 -5.14 2.70 -5.89
CA GLU A 288 -4.18 1.62 -5.74
C GLU A 288 -4.60 0.43 -6.60
N GLU A 289 -5.88 0.10 -6.60
CA GLU A 289 -6.50 -0.99 -7.35
C GLU A 289 -6.36 -0.82 -8.87
N LEU A 290 -5.91 0.32 -9.31
CA LEU A 290 -5.47 0.62 -10.67
C LEU A 290 -3.95 0.74 -10.76
N TRP A 291 -3.22 -0.25 -10.22
CA TRP A 291 -1.76 -0.36 -10.30
C TRP A 291 -1.02 0.73 -9.54
N SER A 292 -1.42 0.96 -8.31
CA SER A 292 -0.82 1.97 -7.42
C SER A 292 -0.73 3.33 -8.10
N ALA A 293 -1.80 3.71 -8.86
CA ALA A 293 -1.83 4.94 -9.65
C ALA A 293 -1.65 6.17 -8.78
N GLY A 294 -2.25 6.17 -7.58
CA GLY A 294 -2.18 7.27 -6.64
C GLY A 294 -0.79 7.50 -6.10
N SER A 295 -0.14 6.46 -5.59
CA SER A 295 1.22 6.55 -5.07
C SER A 295 2.23 6.87 -6.17
N SER A 296 2.09 6.29 -7.36
CA SER A 296 2.92 6.62 -8.52
C SER A 296 2.79 8.09 -8.91
N TYR A 297 1.56 8.63 -8.91
CA TYR A 297 1.34 10.04 -9.16
C TYR A 297 1.97 10.91 -8.07
N TYR A 298 1.73 10.59 -6.79
CA TYR A 298 2.31 11.32 -5.66
C TYR A 298 3.82 11.39 -5.76
N VAL A 299 4.49 10.26 -5.89
CA VAL A 299 5.96 10.17 -5.97
C VAL A 299 6.50 10.94 -7.17
N SER A 300 5.79 10.94 -8.32
CA SER A 300 6.18 11.72 -9.49
C SER A 300 6.21 13.23 -9.25
N THR A 301 5.43 13.72 -8.28
CA THR A 301 5.35 15.17 -7.92
C THR A 301 6.36 15.58 -6.86
N LEU A 302 7.10 14.64 -6.24
CA LEU A 302 8.12 14.98 -5.26
C LEU A 302 9.30 15.72 -5.92
N THR A 303 9.72 16.80 -5.29
CA THR A 303 10.93 17.53 -5.67
C THR A 303 12.18 16.70 -5.40
N ASN A 304 13.30 17.03 -6.05
CA ASN A 304 14.58 16.38 -5.77
C ASN A 304 15.00 16.53 -4.29
N ASN A 305 14.68 17.68 -3.68
CA ASN A 305 14.97 17.93 -2.27
C ASN A 305 14.14 17.01 -1.36
N GLU A 306 12.82 16.89 -1.60
CA GLU A 306 11.98 15.95 -0.85
C GLU A 306 12.44 14.51 -0.98
N ARG A 307 12.78 14.05 -2.20
CA ARG A 307 13.34 12.71 -2.42
C ARG A 307 14.63 12.47 -1.62
N LYS A 308 15.53 13.46 -1.61
CA LYS A 308 16.79 13.40 -0.86
C LYS A 308 16.58 13.27 0.65
N HIS A 309 15.55 13.93 1.18
CA HIS A 309 15.20 13.91 2.61
C HIS A 309 14.19 12.82 2.98
N SER A 310 13.69 12.04 2.03
CA SER A 310 12.81 10.89 2.30
C SER A 310 13.60 9.75 2.93
N ARG A 311 13.26 9.36 4.17
CA ARG A 311 14.04 8.38 4.96
C ARG A 311 13.40 7.01 5.00
N ALA A 312 12.09 6.93 5.14
CA ALA A 312 11.37 5.68 5.21
C ALA A 312 9.89 5.85 4.83
N ASN A 313 9.33 4.86 4.16
CA ASN A 313 7.89 4.71 3.98
C ASN A 313 7.41 3.42 4.63
N PHE A 314 6.37 3.53 5.45
CA PHE A 314 5.69 2.45 6.15
C PHE A 314 4.30 2.31 5.54
N ASN A 315 4.13 1.35 4.64
CA ASN A 315 2.85 1.07 3.99
C ASN A 315 2.13 -0.06 4.73
N ALA A 316 0.85 0.11 5.00
CA ALA A 316 0.02 -0.92 5.61
C ALA A 316 -1.07 -1.34 4.62
N ASP A 317 -1.08 -2.61 4.25
CA ASP A 317 -2.01 -3.12 3.27
C ASP A 317 -2.40 -4.55 3.60
N MET A 318 -3.69 -4.76 3.94
CA MET A 318 -4.28 -6.01 4.40
C MET A 318 -3.68 -6.53 5.72
N ILE A 319 -3.96 -5.81 6.80
CA ILE A 319 -3.36 -6.08 8.10
C ILE A 319 -4.33 -6.68 9.15
N ALA A 320 -5.53 -7.08 8.75
CA ALA A 320 -6.59 -7.48 9.69
C ALA A 320 -7.36 -8.75 9.32
N THR A 321 -6.98 -9.52 8.29
CA THR A 321 -7.69 -10.74 7.89
C THR A 321 -7.91 -11.73 9.04
N ASP A 322 -9.07 -12.39 9.11
CA ASP A 322 -9.35 -13.49 10.05
C ASP A 322 -8.94 -14.86 9.53
N TRP A 323 -8.53 -14.96 8.28
CA TRP A 323 -8.17 -16.23 7.66
C TRP A 323 -7.03 -16.92 8.42
N GLU A 324 -7.32 -18.10 9.00
CA GLU A 324 -6.40 -18.78 9.89
C GLU A 324 -5.03 -19.07 9.25
N GLU A 325 -5.03 -19.44 7.96
CA GLU A 325 -3.80 -19.75 7.24
C GLU A 325 -2.90 -18.53 7.02
N ALA A 326 -3.44 -17.30 6.98
CA ALA A 326 -2.62 -16.09 6.96
C ALA A 326 -2.01 -15.82 8.34
N SER A 327 -1.24 -16.74 8.85
CA SER A 327 -0.71 -16.74 10.22
C SER A 327 0.61 -15.96 10.38
N GLN A 328 1.20 -15.50 9.29
CA GLN A 328 2.51 -14.86 9.29
C GLN A 328 2.40 -13.35 9.07
N MET A 329 2.88 -12.57 10.05
CA MET A 329 3.10 -11.13 9.86
C MET A 329 4.33 -10.92 8.98
N CYS A 330 4.15 -10.33 7.82
CA CYS A 330 5.20 -10.08 6.85
C CYS A 330 5.51 -8.59 6.72
N VAL A 331 6.79 -8.30 6.53
CA VAL A 331 7.27 -7.03 5.97
C VAL A 331 7.78 -7.33 4.58
N THR A 332 7.27 -6.64 3.57
CA THR A 332 7.61 -6.95 2.19
C THR A 332 8.34 -5.82 1.52
N THR A 333 9.34 -6.17 0.71
CA THR A 333 10.04 -5.24 -0.17
C THR A 333 10.05 -5.79 -1.60
N PRO A 334 10.11 -4.93 -2.64
CA PRO A 334 10.06 -5.39 -4.03
C PRO A 334 11.22 -6.32 -4.43
N ASP A 335 12.37 -6.19 -3.78
CA ASP A 335 13.57 -6.99 -4.06
C ASP A 335 13.90 -8.03 -2.97
N GLY A 336 13.08 -8.13 -1.92
CA GLY A 336 13.30 -9.03 -0.78
C GLY A 336 14.47 -8.64 0.12
N ARG A 337 15.00 -7.42 -0.01
CA ARG A 337 16.16 -6.95 0.74
C ARG A 337 15.76 -6.03 1.88
N GLU A 338 16.55 -6.10 2.93
CA GLU A 338 16.45 -5.17 4.04
C GLU A 338 16.73 -3.72 3.60
N ASN A 339 15.96 -2.80 4.16
CA ASN A 339 16.10 -1.37 3.98
C ASN A 339 15.79 -0.64 5.31
N PRO A 340 15.95 0.70 5.41
CA PRO A 340 15.64 1.43 6.64
C PRO A 340 14.26 1.13 7.23
N SER A 341 13.18 1.03 6.42
CA SER A 341 11.83 0.74 6.91
C SER A 341 11.75 -0.64 7.59
N VAL A 342 12.42 -1.65 7.02
CA VAL A 342 12.53 -3.00 7.60
C VAL A 342 13.31 -2.97 8.92
N ARG A 343 14.48 -2.29 8.95
CA ARG A 343 15.30 -2.20 10.18
C ARG A 343 14.56 -1.53 11.34
N TYR A 344 13.76 -0.49 11.06
CA TYR A 344 12.93 0.13 12.09
C TYR A 344 11.86 -0.83 12.63
N ALA A 345 11.27 -1.67 11.78
CA ALA A 345 10.32 -2.69 12.21
C ALA A 345 10.96 -3.75 13.11
N GLU A 346 12.13 -4.27 12.73
CA GLU A 346 12.87 -5.23 13.53
C GLU A 346 13.30 -4.66 14.89
N LYS A 347 13.86 -3.46 14.88
CA LYS A 347 14.25 -2.74 16.12
C LYS A 347 13.05 -2.47 17.03
N ALA A 348 11.88 -2.12 16.45
CA ALA A 348 10.65 -1.92 17.19
C ALA A 348 10.12 -3.22 17.80
N ALA A 349 10.13 -4.31 17.03
CA ALA A 349 9.70 -5.63 17.50
C ALA A 349 10.53 -6.11 18.69
N GLU A 350 11.86 -5.98 18.63
CA GLU A 350 12.77 -6.34 19.72
C GLU A 350 12.53 -5.52 20.98
N LYS A 351 12.48 -4.17 20.85
CA LYS A 351 12.34 -3.26 21.99
C LYS A 351 11.00 -3.38 22.70
N SER A 352 9.93 -3.55 21.93
CA SER A 352 8.56 -3.55 22.45
C SER A 352 7.99 -4.94 22.66
N ARG A 353 8.77 -6.01 22.40
CA ARG A 353 8.34 -7.41 22.47
C ARG A 353 7.11 -7.69 21.61
N LEU A 354 7.03 -7.02 20.46
CA LEU A 354 5.98 -7.22 19.47
C LEU A 354 6.30 -8.43 18.57
N VAL A 355 5.32 -8.82 17.75
CA VAL A 355 5.52 -9.87 16.76
C VAL A 355 6.67 -9.51 15.83
N LYS A 356 7.64 -10.42 15.67
CA LYS A 356 8.74 -10.23 14.71
C LYS A 356 8.22 -10.48 13.31
N PRO A 357 8.32 -9.50 12.40
CA PRO A 357 7.85 -9.70 11.04
C PRO A 357 8.84 -10.53 10.23
N ASN A 358 8.34 -11.28 9.26
CA ASN A 358 9.17 -11.97 8.28
C ASN A 358 9.39 -11.08 7.05
N LEU A 359 10.65 -10.88 6.69
CA LEU A 359 10.99 -10.20 5.44
C LEU A 359 10.82 -11.13 4.26
N ILE A 360 9.95 -10.73 3.31
CA ILE A 360 9.74 -11.47 2.07
C ILE A 360 9.80 -10.55 0.85
N GLN A 361 10.05 -11.14 -0.32
CA GLN A 361 9.95 -10.42 -1.58
C GLN A 361 8.51 -10.39 -2.06
N LEU A 362 7.92 -9.18 -2.12
CA LEU A 362 6.59 -8.96 -2.71
C LEU A 362 6.54 -7.55 -3.28
N GLY A 363 6.25 -7.44 -4.59
CA GLY A 363 6.25 -6.18 -5.33
C GLY A 363 4.85 -5.76 -5.75
N TYR A 364 3.90 -5.75 -4.82
CA TYR A 364 2.53 -5.27 -5.01
C TYR A 364 2.20 -4.27 -3.90
N SER A 365 1.34 -3.30 -4.17
CA SER A 365 0.93 -2.19 -3.31
C SER A 365 1.81 -0.93 -3.42
N ASP A 366 1.41 0.13 -2.74
CA ASP A 366 1.93 1.50 -2.88
C ASP A 366 3.41 1.68 -2.53
N HIS A 367 3.97 0.80 -1.69
CA HIS A 367 5.39 0.84 -1.33
C HIS A 367 6.33 0.69 -2.55
N VAL A 368 5.86 0.05 -3.62
CA VAL A 368 6.62 -0.14 -4.86
C VAL A 368 6.94 1.20 -5.53
N SER A 369 5.96 2.13 -5.55
CA SER A 369 6.15 3.47 -6.12
C SER A 369 7.27 4.24 -5.43
N PHE A 370 7.37 4.13 -4.10
CA PHE A 370 8.45 4.76 -3.32
C PHE A 370 9.79 4.08 -3.59
N TYR A 371 9.82 2.75 -3.59
CA TYR A 371 11.02 1.98 -3.91
C TYR A 371 11.59 2.34 -5.29
N GLU A 372 10.76 2.39 -6.33
CA GLU A 372 11.15 2.78 -7.69
C GLU A 372 11.69 4.22 -7.77
N ALA A 373 11.27 5.09 -6.86
CA ALA A 373 11.79 6.45 -6.71
C ALA A 373 13.06 6.55 -5.87
N GLY A 374 13.61 5.42 -5.41
CA GLY A 374 14.80 5.38 -4.55
C GLY A 374 14.55 5.72 -3.08
N ILE A 375 13.28 5.70 -2.65
CA ILE A 375 12.89 5.96 -1.25
C ILE A 375 12.76 4.61 -0.53
N PRO A 376 13.47 4.39 0.60
CA PRO A 376 13.31 3.17 1.39
C PRO A 376 11.84 2.95 1.76
N SER A 377 11.30 1.78 1.42
CA SER A 377 9.88 1.50 1.58
C SER A 377 9.64 0.02 1.83
N ALA A 378 8.66 -0.28 2.69
CA ALA A 378 8.21 -1.63 2.95
C ALA A 378 6.70 -1.63 3.18
N ASN A 379 6.06 -2.79 2.97
CA ASN A 379 4.65 -3.01 3.24
C ASN A 379 4.44 -4.04 4.34
N TRP A 380 3.47 -3.81 5.21
CA TRP A 380 3.02 -4.70 6.28
C TRP A 380 1.75 -5.41 5.85
N ILE A 381 1.73 -6.74 5.96
CA ILE A 381 0.63 -7.59 5.49
C ILE A 381 0.63 -8.93 6.24
N TRP A 382 -0.57 -9.49 6.50
CA TRP A 382 -0.70 -10.88 6.95
C TRP A 382 -0.80 -11.81 5.74
N LEU A 383 -0.01 -12.88 5.73
CA LEU A 383 0.03 -13.85 4.64
C LEU A 383 0.08 -15.30 5.17
N SER A 384 -0.39 -16.22 4.34
CA SER A 384 -0.11 -17.63 4.52
C SER A 384 1.37 -17.91 4.30
N PRO A 385 2.07 -18.60 5.23
CA PRO A 385 3.48 -18.95 5.04
C PRO A 385 3.71 -19.91 3.86
N ASP A 386 2.71 -20.71 3.53
CA ASP A 386 2.82 -21.76 2.50
C ASP A 386 2.55 -21.21 1.10
N THR A 387 1.51 -20.36 0.95
CA THR A 387 1.05 -19.87 -0.35
C THR A 387 1.42 -18.42 -0.63
N GLN A 388 1.75 -17.64 0.41
CA GLN A 388 1.92 -16.18 0.37
C GLN A 388 0.65 -15.44 -0.10
N GLU A 389 -0.53 -16.04 0.08
CA GLU A 389 -1.82 -15.41 -0.21
C GLU A 389 -2.36 -14.71 1.04
N PRO A 390 -3.10 -13.60 0.87
CA PRO A 390 -3.69 -12.85 1.99
C PRO A 390 -5.01 -13.45 2.49
N GLY A 391 -5.67 -14.28 1.67
CA GLY A 391 -6.89 -14.98 2.06
C GLY A 391 -7.92 -15.12 0.94
N PRO A 392 -8.96 -15.94 1.18
CA PRO A 392 -10.00 -16.23 0.18
C PRO A 392 -10.97 -15.05 -0.03
N TRP A 393 -10.98 -14.09 0.88
CA TRP A 393 -11.88 -12.92 0.83
C TRP A 393 -11.32 -11.81 -0.07
N TYR A 394 -10.03 -11.85 -0.38
CA TYR A 394 -9.33 -10.86 -1.19
C TYR A 394 -10.04 -10.58 -2.52
N HIS A 395 -10.35 -9.32 -2.77
CA HIS A 395 -11.03 -8.86 -3.99
C HIS A 395 -12.44 -9.42 -4.21
N THR A 396 -13.14 -9.83 -3.15
CA THR A 396 -14.51 -10.36 -3.22
C THR A 396 -15.49 -9.52 -2.39
N GLU A 397 -16.79 -9.77 -2.57
CA GLU A 397 -17.85 -9.19 -1.73
C GLU A 397 -17.78 -9.64 -0.26
N ASN A 398 -17.01 -10.70 0.02
CA ASN A 398 -16.79 -11.22 1.36
C ASN A 398 -15.64 -10.53 2.10
N ASP A 399 -14.90 -9.62 1.46
CA ASP A 399 -13.98 -8.74 2.18
C ASP A 399 -14.75 -7.67 2.96
N ASN A 400 -15.37 -8.08 4.07
CA ASN A 400 -16.25 -7.30 4.93
C ASN A 400 -15.91 -7.51 6.40
N MET A 401 -16.55 -6.76 7.31
CA MET A 401 -16.23 -6.76 8.74
C MET A 401 -16.40 -8.12 9.44
N LYS A 402 -17.11 -9.10 8.84
CA LYS A 402 -17.24 -10.45 9.42
C LYS A 402 -15.94 -11.24 9.37
N HIS A 403 -15.04 -10.85 8.49
CA HIS A 403 -13.77 -11.53 8.22
C HIS A 403 -12.57 -10.73 8.72
N ILE A 404 -12.76 -9.98 9.80
CA ILE A 404 -11.73 -9.14 10.41
C ILE A 404 -11.32 -9.68 11.78
N SER A 405 -10.02 -9.81 12.00
CA SER A 405 -9.40 -10.15 13.26
C SER A 405 -8.90 -8.89 13.99
N LYS A 406 -9.57 -8.51 15.08
CA LYS A 406 -9.10 -7.42 15.95
C LYS A 406 -7.66 -7.67 16.46
N GLU A 407 -7.35 -8.89 16.83
CA GLU A 407 -6.02 -9.25 17.37
C GLU A 407 -4.92 -9.02 16.32
N ARG A 408 -5.15 -9.38 15.06
CA ARG A 408 -4.18 -9.18 13.98
C ARG A 408 -4.04 -7.70 13.63
N LEU A 409 -5.14 -6.95 13.59
CA LEU A 409 -5.13 -5.50 13.43
C LEU A 409 -4.30 -4.81 14.53
N GLU A 410 -4.52 -5.19 15.79
CA GLU A 410 -3.78 -4.66 16.94
C GLU A 410 -2.29 -4.96 16.83
N LYS A 411 -1.93 -6.22 16.56
CA LYS A 411 -0.52 -6.63 16.42
C LYS A 411 0.20 -5.91 15.28
N ALA A 412 -0.43 -5.81 14.11
CA ALA A 412 0.15 -5.15 12.96
C ALA A 412 0.22 -3.63 13.16
N GLY A 413 -0.86 -3.00 13.62
CA GLY A 413 -0.93 -1.57 13.89
C GLY A 413 0.06 -1.13 14.96
N ALA A 414 0.21 -1.91 16.04
CA ALA A 414 1.22 -1.66 17.08
C ALA A 414 2.65 -1.73 16.52
N LEU A 415 2.93 -2.73 15.65
CA LEU A 415 4.26 -2.87 15.03
C LEU A 415 4.57 -1.69 14.09
N VAL A 416 3.64 -1.30 13.23
CA VAL A 416 3.81 -0.14 12.33
C VAL A 416 4.01 1.14 13.16
N SER A 417 3.17 1.38 14.18
CA SER A 417 3.27 2.54 15.07
C SER A 417 4.64 2.61 15.78
N ALA A 418 5.11 1.48 16.29
CA ALA A 418 6.41 1.39 16.95
C ALA A 418 7.57 1.60 15.97
N ALA A 419 7.50 1.05 14.75
CA ALA A 419 8.49 1.24 13.70
C ALA A 419 8.60 2.71 13.26
N VAL A 420 7.46 3.38 13.05
CA VAL A 420 7.40 4.83 12.76
C VAL A 420 8.03 5.63 13.92
N THR A 421 7.71 5.26 15.16
CA THR A 421 8.28 5.92 16.35
C THR A 421 9.80 5.75 16.42
N GLU A 422 10.37 4.59 16.05
CA GLU A 422 11.83 4.40 15.98
C GLU A 422 12.45 5.27 14.87
N ALA A 423 11.81 5.36 13.70
CA ALA A 423 12.27 6.23 12.61
C ALA A 423 12.25 7.72 12.98
N MET A 424 11.30 8.14 13.83
CA MET A 424 11.20 9.52 14.30
C MET A 424 12.28 9.89 15.35
N LYS A 425 13.00 8.91 15.93
CA LYS A 425 14.07 9.14 16.92
C LYS A 425 15.46 9.30 16.30
N GLU A 426 15.68 8.82 15.09
CA GLU A 426 16.95 8.90 14.36
C GLU A 426 17.00 10.14 13.46
#